data_1f476102c31ac48e6b626c792c59a03a
#
_entry.id   1f476102c31ac48e6b626c792c59a03a
#
_cell.length_a   1.000
_cell.length_b   1.000
_cell.length_c   1.000
_cell.angle_alpha   90.00
_cell.angle_beta   90.00
_cell.angle_gamma   90.00
#
_symmetry.space_group_name_H-M   'P 1'
#
loop_
_entity.id
_entity.type
_entity.pdbx_description
1 polymer ?
#
loop_
_entity_poly.entity_id
_entity_poly.type
_entity_poly.pdbx_seq_one_letter_code
_entity_poly.pdbx_strand_id
1 'polypeptide(L)'
;MKKTIATLIAVASIAMASTALAGTLVINTDTSDAAPKKAFEYIIEKFEAENPDVTVEWNLFDHEGYKQSIRNFLNTNPPDVANWYAGNRMRPFVKAGLFEDVSDIWDDTGWQDGDLSGSMAHAKKSMTIAGRQWGVPYTYYQWGVYYRKDIFEEMGIAVPTTWADFVAACAKLKAGGVTPITIGSKYLWTTAGVFDYLNLRTNGSEFHMDLATGNVP
;
A
#
# COMPACT_ATOMS: atom_id res chain seq x y z
N MET A 1 81.50 -2.71 -21.60
CA MET A 1 80.25 -3.40 -22.07
C MET A 1 79.40 -3.64 -20.85
N LYS A 2 78.43 -2.79 -20.61
CA LYS A 2 77.41 -2.99 -19.50
C LYS A 2 76.10 -3.37 -20.15
N LYS A 3 75.63 -4.60 -19.87
CA LYS A 3 74.29 -5.10 -20.29
C LYS A 3 73.29 -4.69 -19.26
N THR A 4 72.35 -3.83 -19.64
CA THR A 4 71.21 -3.44 -18.84
C THR A 4 70.08 -4.47 -19.08
N ILE A 5 69.71 -5.20 -18.05
CA ILE A 5 68.53 -6.13 -18.05
C ILE A 5 67.31 -5.28 -17.63
N ALA A 6 66.40 -5.08 -18.56
CA ALA A 6 65.12 -4.48 -18.28
C ALA A 6 64.11 -5.58 -17.81
N THR A 7 63.75 -5.50 -16.55
CA THR A 7 62.73 -6.42 -15.98
C THR A 7 61.33 -5.81 -16.24
N LEU A 8 60.55 -6.47 -17.09
CA LEU A 8 59.14 -6.18 -17.31
C LEU A 8 58.34 -6.72 -16.12
N ILE A 9 57.78 -5.84 -15.31
CA ILE A 9 56.79 -6.22 -14.31
C ILE A 9 55.39 -6.15 -14.98
N ALA A 10 54.82 -7.30 -15.28
CA ALA A 10 53.44 -7.40 -15.70
C ALA A 10 52.53 -7.30 -14.47
N VAL A 11 51.83 -6.17 -14.32
CA VAL A 11 50.80 -5.98 -13.32
C VAL A 11 49.54 -6.71 -13.84
N ALA A 12 49.30 -7.90 -13.33
CA ALA A 12 48.04 -8.58 -13.53
C ALA A 12 46.96 -7.91 -12.68
N SER A 13 46.11 -7.10 -13.32
CA SER A 13 44.88 -6.59 -12.69
C SER A 13 43.91 -7.73 -12.49
N ILE A 14 43.85 -8.27 -11.27
CA ILE A 14 42.78 -9.21 -10.87
C ILE A 14 41.51 -8.37 -10.72
N ALA A 15 40.68 -8.39 -11.74
CA ALA A 15 39.30 -7.95 -11.62
C ALA A 15 38.62 -8.87 -10.59
N MET A 16 38.45 -8.40 -9.37
CA MET A 16 37.53 -9.05 -8.42
C MET A 16 36.13 -8.88 -8.99
N ALA A 17 35.66 -9.89 -9.71
CA ALA A 17 34.24 -10.04 -9.95
C ALA A 17 33.61 -10.24 -8.57
N SER A 18 32.91 -9.24 -8.07
CA SER A 18 31.99 -9.39 -6.96
C SER A 18 31.00 -10.47 -7.39
N THR A 19 31.12 -11.67 -6.84
CA THR A 19 30.04 -12.65 -6.94
C THR A 19 28.90 -12.08 -6.14
N ALA A 20 27.99 -11.36 -6.81
CA ALA A 20 26.71 -11.04 -6.23
C ALA A 20 26.08 -12.40 -5.84
N LEU A 21 25.78 -12.58 -4.56
CA LEU A 21 25.04 -13.78 -4.12
C LEU A 21 23.66 -13.65 -4.75
N ALA A 22 23.34 -14.58 -5.64
CA ALA A 22 21.99 -14.75 -6.15
C ALA A 22 21.06 -14.93 -4.94
N GLY A 23 20.11 -14.03 -4.79
CA GLY A 23 19.17 -14.01 -3.67
C GLY A 23 17.75 -14.28 -4.14
N THR A 24 16.95 -14.86 -3.25
CA THR A 24 15.50 -14.91 -3.44
C THR A 24 14.87 -13.85 -2.54
N LEU A 25 14.07 -12.96 -3.12
CA LEU A 25 13.27 -11.99 -2.43
C LEU A 25 11.84 -12.52 -2.32
N VAL A 26 11.42 -12.86 -1.11
CA VAL A 26 10.08 -13.39 -0.85
C VAL A 26 9.11 -12.25 -0.55
N ILE A 27 8.06 -12.14 -1.37
CA ILE A 27 7.04 -11.09 -1.23
C ILE A 27 5.67 -11.73 -1.00
N ASN A 28 5.00 -11.36 0.08
CA ASN A 28 3.63 -11.79 0.37
C ASN A 28 2.65 -10.63 0.22
N THR A 29 1.64 -10.79 -0.65
CA THR A 29 0.62 -9.76 -0.87
C THR A 29 -0.79 -10.33 -0.97
N ASP A 30 -1.80 -9.46 -0.77
CA ASP A 30 -3.20 -9.70 -1.07
C ASP A 30 -3.68 -8.97 -2.34
N THR A 31 -2.76 -8.59 -3.22
CA THR A 31 -3.02 -7.82 -4.45
C THR A 31 -3.66 -8.70 -5.53
N SER A 32 -4.82 -9.30 -5.22
CA SER A 32 -5.48 -10.33 -6.05
C SER A 32 -6.41 -9.77 -7.12
N ASP A 33 -6.83 -8.51 -7.02
CA ASP A 33 -7.66 -7.86 -8.05
C ASP A 33 -6.89 -7.70 -9.36
N ALA A 34 -7.58 -7.87 -10.49
CA ALA A 34 -6.96 -8.02 -11.81
C ALA A 34 -6.01 -6.86 -12.20
N ALA A 35 -6.41 -5.60 -11.98
CA ALA A 35 -5.60 -4.45 -12.37
C ALA A 35 -4.39 -4.23 -11.44
N PRO A 36 -4.53 -4.20 -10.10
CA PRO A 36 -3.40 -4.14 -9.18
C PRO A 36 -2.45 -5.32 -9.32
N LYS A 37 -2.97 -6.53 -9.52
CA LYS A 37 -2.16 -7.73 -9.76
C LYS A 37 -1.25 -7.54 -10.97
N LYS A 38 -1.81 -7.12 -12.11
CA LYS A 38 -1.05 -6.88 -13.34
C LYS A 38 0.01 -5.79 -13.17
N ALA A 39 -0.31 -4.74 -12.42
CA ALA A 39 0.67 -3.68 -12.12
C ALA A 39 1.82 -4.22 -11.26
N PHE A 40 1.53 -5.09 -10.30
CA PHE A 40 2.54 -5.68 -9.44
C PHE A 40 3.42 -6.70 -10.20
N GLU A 41 2.84 -7.51 -11.08
CA GLU A 41 3.57 -8.38 -12.02
C GLU A 41 4.59 -7.57 -12.85
N TYR A 42 4.15 -6.43 -13.39
CA TYR A 42 5.04 -5.54 -14.16
C TYR A 42 6.18 -4.95 -13.31
N ILE A 43 5.91 -4.59 -12.04
CA ILE A 43 6.94 -4.09 -11.12
C ILE A 43 7.98 -5.19 -10.84
N ILE A 44 7.54 -6.41 -10.59
CA ILE A 44 8.44 -7.56 -10.35
C ILE A 44 9.31 -7.82 -11.58
N GLU A 45 8.70 -7.89 -12.76
CA GLU A 45 9.43 -8.11 -14.02
C GLU A 45 10.51 -7.03 -14.25
N LYS A 46 10.18 -5.78 -13.98
CA LYS A 46 11.12 -4.66 -14.07
C LYS A 46 12.25 -4.78 -13.06
N PHE A 47 11.92 -5.11 -11.82
CA PHE A 47 12.90 -5.28 -10.74
C PHE A 47 13.90 -6.38 -11.04
N GLU A 48 13.43 -7.56 -11.49
CA GLU A 48 14.29 -8.68 -11.86
C GLU A 48 15.18 -8.36 -13.07
N ALA A 49 14.65 -7.58 -14.04
CA ALA A 49 15.45 -7.14 -15.19
C ALA A 49 16.59 -6.19 -14.80
N GLU A 50 16.37 -5.35 -13.79
CA GLU A 50 17.37 -4.41 -13.24
C GLU A 50 18.30 -5.09 -12.21
N ASN A 51 17.87 -6.21 -11.62
CA ASN A 51 18.61 -6.96 -10.60
C ASN A 51 18.70 -8.44 -10.98
N PRO A 52 19.52 -8.81 -12.01
CA PRO A 52 19.53 -10.15 -12.57
C PRO A 52 20.02 -11.26 -11.60
N ASP A 53 20.64 -10.86 -10.49
CA ASP A 53 21.08 -11.76 -9.43
C ASP A 53 20.01 -12.01 -8.36
N VAL A 54 18.83 -11.40 -8.49
CA VAL A 54 17.71 -11.56 -7.57
C VAL A 54 16.52 -12.20 -8.27
N THR A 55 15.93 -13.21 -7.65
CA THR A 55 14.68 -13.82 -8.10
C THR A 55 13.58 -13.47 -7.11
N VAL A 56 12.42 -13.04 -7.58
CA VAL A 56 11.29 -12.72 -6.73
C VAL A 56 10.36 -13.90 -6.59
N GLU A 57 10.20 -14.41 -5.39
CA GLU A 57 9.14 -15.34 -5.02
C GLU A 57 7.92 -14.57 -4.54
N TRP A 58 6.94 -14.41 -5.41
CA TRP A 58 5.71 -13.68 -5.08
C TRP A 58 4.58 -14.61 -4.67
N ASN A 59 4.22 -14.56 -3.40
CA ASN A 59 3.11 -15.30 -2.82
C ASN A 59 1.86 -14.41 -2.80
N LEU A 60 0.90 -14.73 -3.67
CA LEU A 60 -0.35 -14.00 -3.81
C LEU A 60 -1.48 -14.70 -3.05
N PHE A 61 -2.06 -14.02 -2.10
CA PHE A 61 -3.18 -14.50 -1.29
C PHE A 61 -4.49 -13.82 -1.71
N ASP A 62 -5.62 -14.45 -1.39
CA ASP A 62 -6.89 -13.75 -1.37
C ASP A 62 -6.92 -12.74 -0.22
N HIS A 63 -7.68 -11.65 -0.40
CA HIS A 63 -7.67 -10.51 0.51
C HIS A 63 -8.04 -10.87 1.96
N GLU A 64 -9.06 -11.69 2.18
CA GLU A 64 -9.49 -12.03 3.53
C GLU A 64 -8.60 -13.10 4.17
N GLY A 65 -8.16 -14.09 3.40
CA GLY A 65 -7.21 -15.10 3.84
C GLY A 65 -5.87 -14.50 4.27
N TYR A 66 -5.39 -13.50 3.53
CA TYR A 66 -4.18 -12.76 3.89
C TYR A 66 -4.29 -12.09 5.27
N LYS A 67 -5.39 -11.36 5.50
CA LYS A 67 -5.62 -10.68 6.79
C LYS A 67 -5.66 -11.64 7.98
N GLN A 68 -6.13 -12.85 7.77
CA GLN A 68 -6.15 -13.89 8.81
C GLN A 68 -4.78 -14.54 9.02
N SER A 69 -3.97 -14.64 7.96
CA SER A 69 -2.73 -15.41 7.95
C SER A 69 -1.50 -14.59 8.31
N ILE A 70 -1.52 -13.26 8.12
CA ILE A 70 -0.33 -12.40 8.27
C ILE A 70 0.38 -12.55 9.62
N ARG A 71 -0.38 -12.60 10.71
CA ARG A 71 0.21 -12.78 12.04
C ARG A 71 0.97 -14.11 12.15
N ASN A 72 0.44 -15.15 11.52
CA ASN A 72 1.06 -16.46 11.56
C ASN A 72 2.36 -16.48 10.76
N PHE A 73 2.35 -16.08 9.49
CA PHE A 73 3.58 -16.15 8.68
C PHE A 73 4.66 -15.18 9.16
N LEU A 74 4.31 -14.00 9.69
CA LEU A 74 5.30 -13.09 10.28
C LEU A 74 5.98 -13.67 11.54
N ASN A 75 5.34 -14.59 12.25
CA ASN A 75 5.92 -15.25 13.43
C ASN A 75 6.66 -16.56 13.10
N THR A 76 6.35 -17.22 12.00
CA THR A 76 6.86 -18.58 11.72
C THR A 76 7.83 -18.62 10.55
N ASN A 77 7.51 -17.97 9.46
CA ASN A 77 8.32 -17.87 8.26
C ASN A 77 8.05 -16.52 7.58
N PRO A 78 8.62 -15.42 8.11
CA PRO A 78 8.37 -14.09 7.58
C PRO A 78 8.92 -13.96 6.16
N PRO A 79 8.16 -13.32 5.24
CA PRO A 79 8.70 -12.91 3.96
C PRO A 79 9.63 -11.70 4.15
N ASP A 80 10.45 -11.39 3.13
CA ASP A 80 11.25 -10.17 3.12
C ASP A 80 10.38 -8.93 2.99
N VAL A 81 9.29 -9.03 2.22
CA VAL A 81 8.32 -7.95 2.02
C VAL A 81 6.90 -8.46 2.21
N ALA A 82 6.12 -7.73 3.00
CA ALA A 82 4.69 -7.99 3.21
C ALA A 82 3.89 -6.72 3.03
N ASN A 83 2.79 -6.75 2.29
CA ASN A 83 1.90 -5.59 2.29
C ASN A 83 0.98 -5.59 3.50
N TRP A 84 0.74 -4.40 4.05
CA TRP A 84 -0.18 -4.23 5.17
C TRP A 84 -0.75 -2.80 5.21
N TYR A 85 -1.75 -2.63 6.03
CA TYR A 85 -2.40 -1.35 6.22
C TYR A 85 -1.59 -0.42 7.11
N ALA A 86 -1.52 0.84 6.74
CA ALA A 86 -0.94 1.91 7.54
C ALA A 86 -1.70 2.21 8.85
N GLY A 87 -1.12 3.04 9.68
CA GLY A 87 -1.76 3.57 10.88
C GLY A 87 -1.99 2.55 11.99
N ASN A 88 -3.16 2.60 12.61
CA ASN A 88 -3.43 1.80 13.81
C ASN A 88 -3.41 0.28 13.56
N ARG A 89 -3.70 -0.18 12.34
CA ARG A 89 -3.64 -1.61 11.99
C ARG A 89 -2.22 -2.17 11.94
N MET A 90 -1.24 -1.34 11.66
CA MET A 90 0.19 -1.69 11.66
C MET A 90 0.77 -1.75 13.08
N ARG A 91 0.26 -0.91 13.99
CA ARG A 91 0.80 -0.73 15.36
C ARG A 91 1.02 -2.02 16.16
N PRO A 92 0.11 -3.03 16.18
CA PRO A 92 0.33 -4.28 16.90
C PRO A 92 1.55 -5.06 16.40
N PHE A 93 1.82 -5.04 15.10
CA PHE A 93 2.96 -5.73 14.49
C PHE A 93 4.28 -5.02 14.81
N VAL A 94 4.28 -3.68 14.75
CA VAL A 94 5.42 -2.86 15.18
C VAL A 94 5.75 -3.11 16.67
N LYS A 95 4.74 -3.09 17.54
CA LYS A 95 4.92 -3.37 18.97
C LYS A 95 5.45 -4.78 19.26
N ALA A 96 5.13 -5.74 18.40
CA ALA A 96 5.61 -7.11 18.51
C ALA A 96 6.99 -7.34 17.87
N GLY A 97 7.60 -6.31 17.27
CA GLY A 97 8.90 -6.42 16.57
C GLY A 97 8.84 -7.27 15.30
N LEU A 98 7.69 -7.28 14.62
CA LEU A 98 7.45 -8.08 13.41
C LEU A 98 7.60 -7.27 12.11
N PHE A 99 7.81 -5.97 12.23
CA PHE A 99 8.14 -5.08 11.11
C PHE A 99 9.47 -4.41 11.37
N GLU A 100 10.22 -4.16 10.30
CA GLU A 100 11.50 -3.46 10.36
C GLU A 100 11.32 -1.94 10.26
N ASP A 101 12.23 -1.19 10.86
CA ASP A 101 12.34 0.25 10.72
C ASP A 101 12.92 0.59 9.36
N VAL A 102 12.17 1.28 8.54
CA VAL A 102 12.53 1.69 7.18
C VAL A 102 12.67 3.21 7.05
N SER A 103 13.00 3.88 8.15
CA SER A 103 13.14 5.34 8.17
C SER A 103 14.24 5.85 7.24
N ASP A 104 15.30 5.08 7.05
CA ASP A 104 16.39 5.34 6.12
C ASP A 104 15.92 5.47 4.67
N ILE A 105 14.97 4.66 4.24
CA ILE A 105 14.36 4.74 2.90
C ILE A 105 13.66 6.09 2.70
N TRP A 106 13.03 6.62 3.75
CA TRP A 106 12.33 7.90 3.70
C TRP A 106 13.27 9.10 3.73
N ASP A 107 14.46 8.93 4.26
CA ASP A 107 15.48 9.95 4.37
C ASP A 107 16.44 9.95 3.15
N ASP A 108 16.38 8.90 2.33
CA ASP A 108 17.15 8.80 1.09
C ASP A 108 16.56 9.72 0.01
N THR A 109 17.25 10.85 -0.22
CA THR A 109 16.89 11.82 -1.25
C THR A 109 17.40 11.43 -2.64
N GLY A 110 18.13 10.34 -2.78
CA GLY A 110 18.65 9.79 -4.04
C GLY A 110 17.63 8.98 -4.84
N TRP A 111 16.45 8.77 -4.31
CA TRP A 111 15.36 8.12 -5.03
C TRP A 111 14.91 8.96 -6.21
N GLN A 112 14.97 8.35 -7.38
CA GLN A 112 14.65 8.94 -8.67
C GLN A 112 13.38 9.81 -8.60
N ASP A 113 13.52 11.07 -8.99
CA ASP A 113 12.45 12.03 -9.24
C ASP A 113 11.57 12.42 -8.05
N GLY A 114 11.80 11.95 -6.85
CA GLY A 114 10.85 12.25 -5.83
C GLY A 114 11.33 12.11 -4.42
N ASP A 115 11.48 13.20 -3.83
CA ASP A 115 11.29 13.41 -2.42
C ASP A 115 10.00 12.69 -1.97
N LEU A 116 10.12 11.44 -1.50
CA LEU A 116 9.01 10.74 -0.85
C LEU A 116 8.42 11.60 0.28
N SER A 117 9.21 12.52 0.85
CA SER A 117 8.79 13.42 1.91
C SER A 117 7.86 14.52 1.43
N GLY A 118 8.04 15.05 0.21
CA GLY A 118 7.26 16.16 -0.33
C GLY A 118 5.86 15.78 -0.78
N SER A 119 5.77 15.01 -1.85
CA SER A 119 4.48 14.62 -2.43
C SER A 119 3.70 13.63 -1.56
N MET A 120 4.38 12.90 -0.68
CA MET A 120 3.81 11.85 0.15
C MET A 120 3.81 12.16 1.65
N ALA A 121 3.90 13.43 2.04
CA ALA A 121 3.95 13.84 3.46
C ALA A 121 2.80 13.26 4.31
N HIS A 122 1.58 13.20 3.75
CA HIS A 122 0.44 12.59 4.43
C HIS A 122 0.60 11.06 4.56
N ALA A 123 1.14 10.41 3.55
CA ALA A 123 1.43 8.98 3.59
C ALA A 123 2.55 8.68 4.60
N LYS A 124 3.60 9.49 4.67
CA LYS A 124 4.66 9.38 5.69
C LYS A 124 4.06 9.39 7.10
N LYS A 125 3.14 10.32 7.38
CA LYS A 125 2.47 10.42 8.68
C LYS A 125 1.72 9.12 9.04
N SER A 126 1.03 8.50 8.09
CA SER A 126 0.31 7.24 8.31
C SER A 126 1.24 6.03 8.53
N MET A 127 2.47 6.08 8.00
CA MET A 127 3.49 5.05 8.20
C MET A 127 4.34 5.29 9.46
N THR A 128 4.11 6.39 10.19
CA THR A 128 4.91 6.78 11.35
C THR A 128 4.30 6.29 12.66
N ILE A 129 5.06 5.52 13.43
CA ILE A 129 4.74 5.10 14.80
C ILE A 129 5.96 5.37 15.67
N ALA A 130 5.78 6.05 16.79
CA ALA A 130 6.86 6.43 17.72
C ALA A 130 8.02 7.18 17.03
N GLY A 131 7.71 8.03 16.06
CA GLY A 131 8.69 8.86 15.34
C GLY A 131 9.48 8.14 14.24
N ARG A 132 9.21 6.85 13.99
CA ARG A 132 9.88 6.03 12.97
C ARG A 132 8.91 5.54 11.91
N GLN A 133 9.40 5.30 10.70
CA GLN A 133 8.63 4.79 9.58
C GLN A 133 8.75 3.25 9.49
N TRP A 134 7.61 2.58 9.33
CA TRP A 134 7.50 1.11 9.36
C TRP A 134 6.94 0.53 8.05
N GLY A 135 6.97 1.29 7.00
CA GLY A 135 6.57 0.87 5.68
C GLY A 135 6.68 1.97 4.64
N VAL A 136 6.57 1.57 3.38
CA VAL A 136 6.55 2.46 2.22
C VAL A 136 5.19 2.32 1.55
N PRO A 137 4.45 3.43 1.29
CA PRO A 137 3.18 3.35 0.61
C PRO A 137 3.38 3.00 -0.87
N TYR A 138 2.66 2.02 -1.38
CA TYR A 138 2.70 1.67 -2.80
C TYR A 138 1.40 2.00 -3.54
N THR A 139 0.29 2.22 -2.81
CA THR A 139 -1.00 2.60 -3.37
C THR A 139 -1.82 3.39 -2.37
N TYR A 140 -2.74 4.18 -2.89
CA TYR A 140 -3.79 4.85 -2.11
C TYR A 140 -5.09 4.86 -2.89
N TYR A 141 -6.20 5.02 -2.19
CA TYR A 141 -7.51 5.18 -2.79
C TYR A 141 -8.39 6.08 -1.92
N GLN A 142 -9.42 6.63 -2.52
CA GLN A 142 -10.35 7.52 -1.85
C GLN A 142 -11.62 6.79 -1.45
N TRP A 143 -12.09 7.03 -0.23
CA TRP A 143 -13.43 6.64 0.19
C TRP A 143 -14.43 7.70 -0.28
N GLY A 144 -15.53 7.22 -0.82
CA GLY A 144 -16.59 8.08 -1.29
C GLY A 144 -17.79 7.28 -1.81
N VAL A 145 -18.81 8.01 -2.19
CA VAL A 145 -19.97 7.45 -2.88
C VAL A 145 -19.68 7.50 -4.39
N TYR A 146 -19.53 6.34 -5.00
CA TYR A 146 -19.39 6.20 -6.44
C TYR A 146 -20.77 6.08 -7.06
N TYR A 147 -21.01 6.77 -8.19
CA TYR A 147 -22.29 6.74 -8.85
C TYR A 147 -22.17 6.45 -10.35
N ARG A 148 -23.20 5.88 -10.93
CA ARG A 148 -23.32 5.63 -12.37
C ARG A 148 -23.72 6.93 -13.06
N LYS A 149 -22.78 7.55 -13.77
CA LYS A 149 -23.01 8.81 -14.51
C LYS A 149 -24.10 8.67 -15.55
N ASP A 150 -24.07 7.58 -16.30
CA ASP A 150 -25.06 7.26 -17.34
C ASP A 150 -26.49 7.19 -16.78
N ILE A 151 -26.71 6.52 -15.65
CA ILE A 151 -28.04 6.44 -14.99
C ILE A 151 -28.49 7.81 -14.50
N PHE A 152 -27.57 8.58 -13.90
CA PHE A 152 -27.87 9.92 -13.41
C PHE A 152 -28.27 10.87 -14.56
N GLU A 153 -27.57 10.80 -15.69
CA GLU A 153 -27.86 11.56 -16.90
C GLU A 153 -29.22 11.15 -17.50
N GLU A 154 -29.45 9.85 -17.71
CA GLU A 154 -30.70 9.31 -18.25
C GLU A 154 -31.91 9.73 -17.41
N MET A 155 -31.78 9.69 -16.09
CA MET A 155 -32.86 10.03 -15.15
C MET A 155 -32.91 11.51 -14.80
N GLY A 156 -32.03 12.35 -15.34
CA GLY A 156 -31.98 13.79 -15.02
C GLY A 156 -31.74 14.03 -13.53
N ILE A 157 -30.80 13.31 -12.92
CA ILE A 157 -30.42 13.46 -11.52
C ILE A 157 -29.11 14.26 -11.46
N ALA A 158 -29.12 15.40 -10.79
CA ALA A 158 -27.88 16.11 -10.49
C ALA A 158 -27.08 15.40 -9.39
N VAL A 159 -25.76 15.58 -9.39
CA VAL A 159 -24.90 15.04 -8.31
C VAL A 159 -25.30 15.71 -7.00
N PRO A 160 -25.71 14.93 -5.99
CA PRO A 160 -26.14 15.47 -4.71
C PRO A 160 -25.00 16.24 -3.98
N THR A 161 -25.30 17.42 -3.50
CA THR A 161 -24.38 18.25 -2.70
C THR A 161 -24.79 18.34 -1.24
N THR A 162 -26.05 17.97 -0.94
CA THR A 162 -26.59 17.92 0.42
C THR A 162 -27.16 16.55 0.74
N TRP A 163 -27.38 16.26 2.01
CA TRP A 163 -28.06 15.04 2.43
C TRP A 163 -29.50 14.96 1.88
N ALA A 164 -30.20 16.08 1.83
CA ALA A 164 -31.55 16.14 1.26
C ALA A 164 -31.55 15.78 -0.22
N ASP A 165 -30.60 16.31 -1.00
CA ASP A 165 -30.46 15.99 -2.41
C ASP A 165 -30.13 14.49 -2.61
N PHE A 166 -29.28 13.94 -1.74
CA PHE A 166 -28.95 12.52 -1.78
C PHE A 166 -30.19 11.63 -1.54
N VAL A 167 -30.99 11.96 -0.53
CA VAL A 167 -32.24 11.23 -0.26
C VAL A 167 -33.24 11.37 -1.42
N ALA A 168 -33.36 12.57 -2.00
CA ALA A 168 -34.22 12.82 -3.17
C ALA A 168 -33.74 12.02 -4.40
N ALA A 169 -32.43 11.98 -4.65
CA ALA A 169 -31.85 11.17 -5.71
C ALA A 169 -32.14 9.67 -5.51
N CYS A 170 -31.98 9.16 -4.30
CA CYS A 170 -32.33 7.79 -3.96
C CYS A 170 -33.82 7.47 -4.19
N ALA A 171 -34.71 8.37 -3.82
CA ALA A 171 -36.16 8.22 -4.06
C ALA A 171 -36.47 8.18 -5.55
N LYS A 172 -35.85 9.05 -6.38
CA LYS A 172 -36.02 9.09 -7.81
C LYS A 172 -35.49 7.84 -8.51
N LEU A 173 -34.31 7.34 -8.11
CA LEU A 173 -33.75 6.08 -8.62
C LEU A 173 -34.71 4.91 -8.32
N LYS A 174 -35.17 4.81 -7.07
CA LYS A 174 -36.11 3.75 -6.66
C LYS A 174 -37.42 3.80 -7.46
N ALA A 175 -37.98 4.98 -7.68
CA ALA A 175 -39.21 5.15 -8.49
C ALA A 175 -38.99 4.73 -9.93
N GLY A 176 -37.79 4.90 -10.47
CA GLY A 176 -37.38 4.42 -11.80
C GLY A 176 -36.97 2.94 -11.87
N GLY A 177 -37.15 2.18 -10.80
CA GLY A 177 -36.81 0.75 -10.77
C GLY A 177 -35.32 0.45 -10.58
N VAL A 178 -34.50 1.47 -10.27
CA VAL A 178 -33.07 1.31 -10.01
C VAL A 178 -32.81 1.19 -8.51
N THR A 179 -32.02 0.21 -8.10
CA THR A 179 -31.57 0.08 -6.71
C THR A 179 -30.68 1.28 -6.35
N PRO A 180 -31.11 2.15 -5.42
CA PRO A 180 -30.41 3.42 -5.15
C PRO A 180 -29.01 3.25 -4.56
N ILE A 181 -28.82 2.23 -3.69
CA ILE A 181 -27.57 1.99 -2.98
C ILE A 181 -27.27 0.50 -3.04
N THR A 182 -26.04 0.18 -3.44
CA THR A 182 -25.50 -1.17 -3.34
C THR A 182 -24.20 -1.14 -2.53
N ILE A 183 -24.01 -2.13 -1.67
CA ILE A 183 -22.81 -2.27 -0.85
C ILE A 183 -22.50 -3.75 -0.63
N GLY A 184 -21.23 -4.12 -0.76
CA GLY A 184 -20.77 -5.45 -0.39
C GLY A 184 -20.60 -5.54 1.13
N SER A 185 -21.38 -6.40 1.79
CA SER A 185 -21.40 -6.51 3.25
C SER A 185 -21.04 -7.88 3.80
N LYS A 186 -20.57 -8.80 2.95
CA LYS A 186 -20.21 -10.16 3.37
C LYS A 186 -19.23 -10.18 4.55
N TYR A 187 -18.25 -9.29 4.53
CA TYR A 187 -17.21 -9.18 5.56
C TYR A 187 -17.38 -7.97 6.49
N LEU A 188 -18.51 -7.28 6.42
CA LEU A 188 -18.95 -6.17 7.27
C LEU A 188 -18.10 -4.89 7.23
N TRP A 189 -16.83 -4.94 6.84
CA TRP A 189 -15.93 -3.77 6.88
C TRP A 189 -16.38 -2.63 5.96
N THR A 190 -16.99 -2.92 4.82
CA THR A 190 -17.55 -1.89 3.93
C THR A 190 -18.71 -1.16 4.58
N THR A 191 -19.55 -1.88 5.32
CA THR A 191 -20.67 -1.28 6.09
C THR A 191 -20.13 -0.43 7.24
N ALA A 192 -19.08 -0.90 7.93
CA ALA A 192 -18.39 -0.09 8.94
C ALA A 192 -17.82 1.19 8.34
N GLY A 193 -17.24 1.13 7.13
CA GLY A 193 -16.75 2.31 6.43
C GLY A 193 -17.84 3.33 6.08
N VAL A 194 -19.07 2.90 5.79
CA VAL A 194 -20.21 3.82 5.64
C VAL A 194 -20.54 4.51 6.96
N PHE A 195 -20.54 3.75 8.06
CA PHE A 195 -20.73 4.32 9.39
C PHE A 195 -19.65 5.36 9.72
N ASP A 196 -18.39 5.02 9.50
CA ASP A 196 -17.26 5.91 9.74
C ASP A 196 -17.37 7.20 8.92
N TYR A 197 -17.78 7.08 7.65
CA TYR A 197 -17.98 8.23 6.79
C TYR A 197 -19.12 9.14 7.27
N LEU A 198 -20.25 8.56 7.68
CA LEU A 198 -21.38 9.31 8.24
C LEU A 198 -20.98 9.98 9.57
N ASN A 199 -20.28 9.25 10.44
CA ASN A 199 -19.78 9.79 11.70
C ASN A 199 -18.83 10.99 11.47
N LEU A 200 -17.87 10.83 10.56
CA LEU A 200 -16.95 11.91 10.18
C LEU A 200 -17.68 13.15 9.66
N ARG A 201 -18.70 12.97 8.84
CA ARG A 201 -19.49 14.06 8.24
C ARG A 201 -20.41 14.74 9.24
N THR A 202 -20.89 14.02 10.26
CA THR A 202 -21.83 14.51 11.26
C THR A 202 -21.10 15.18 12.44
N ASN A 203 -20.02 14.58 12.90
CA ASN A 203 -19.35 14.94 14.16
C ASN A 203 -17.97 15.58 13.97
N GLY A 204 -17.45 15.58 12.74
CA GLY A 204 -16.12 16.12 12.41
C GLY A 204 -14.97 15.13 12.63
N SER A 205 -13.80 15.54 12.14
CA SER A 205 -12.62 14.68 12.12
C SER A 205 -12.03 14.43 13.50
N GLU A 206 -12.10 15.39 14.40
CA GLU A 206 -11.58 15.27 15.76
C GLU A 206 -12.32 14.17 16.53
N PHE A 207 -13.66 14.29 16.61
CA PHE A 207 -14.49 13.28 17.27
C PHE A 207 -14.33 11.90 16.62
N HIS A 208 -14.29 11.83 15.29
CA HIS A 208 -14.08 10.57 14.57
C HIS A 208 -12.76 9.91 14.97
N MET A 209 -11.67 10.66 15.04
CA MET A 209 -10.37 10.16 15.45
C MET A 209 -10.34 9.76 16.93
N ASP A 210 -10.97 10.50 17.80
CA ASP A 210 -11.06 10.17 19.22
C ASP A 210 -11.85 8.89 19.46
N LEU A 211 -12.96 8.71 18.74
CA LEU A 211 -13.74 7.47 18.77
C LEU A 211 -12.89 6.29 18.25
N ALA A 212 -12.21 6.45 17.13
CA ALA A 212 -11.39 5.39 16.51
C ALA A 212 -10.16 5.01 17.35
N THR A 213 -9.69 5.90 18.21
CA THR A 213 -8.53 5.67 19.10
C THR A 213 -8.91 5.33 20.54
N GLY A 214 -10.22 5.35 20.87
CA GLY A 214 -10.74 5.02 22.20
C GLY A 214 -10.60 6.13 23.22
N ASN A 215 -10.46 7.38 22.78
CA ASN A 215 -10.40 8.56 23.65
C ASN A 215 -11.80 9.05 24.09
N VAL A 216 -12.83 8.57 23.42
CA VAL A 216 -14.26 8.79 23.76
C VAL A 216 -15.00 7.47 23.80
N PRO A 217 -16.05 7.33 24.61
CA PRO A 217 -16.82 6.10 24.74
C PRO A 217 -17.66 5.79 23.49
#